data_19a70392d6fd11c29460248e20098eb5
#
_entry.id   19a70392d6fd11c29460248e20098eb5
#
_cell.length_a   1.000
_cell.length_b   1.000
_cell.length_c   1.000
_cell.angle_alpha   90.00
_cell.angle_beta   90.00
_cell.angle_gamma   90.00
#
_symmetry.space_group_name_H-M   'P 1'
#
loop_
_entity.id
_entity.type
_entity.pdbx_description
1 polymer ?
#
loop_
_entity_poly.entity_id
_entity_poly.type
_entity_poly.pdbx_seq_one_letter_code
_entity_poly.pdbx_strand_id
1 'polypeptide(L)'
;MRVTEVDIDSVRPYEGNPRNNSAAVDVIAESIRNYGFRQPIVVDRDMVIVCGHTRWEAMRRLGMRTIPCVIADDLTPEQAMAYRLDDNRSAEFSSWDMGKLTEELGKLGDAGYDLSSLSFTPEELESLLGDDDGDKKSEDEEDDGDGEDDAVCGDAGIDVREFGCVTLVIASSEDGSVVESSLGGKSPSAVVYSLLMLSETFRDRLELESHIVRKVERIADMAAPGTPFYAIADGSSIAAAVGSMPAFGVDVMGEVALPLAREVRLGGSLYDRSHVSVIYGWKRGGTPQFDGEGASSMPMCSHPEWSHCPPECITHTVSRHCGRDGVVANPLGGSGDVAAICLRVGQRCVSFHDDSDSFRAVCGRLAANGKG
;
A
#
# COMPACT_ATOMS: atom_id res chain seq x y z
N MET A 1 -32.25 23.13 10.47
CA MET A 1 -32.08 21.69 10.15
C MET A 1 -32.88 20.89 11.17
N ARG A 2 -33.82 20.07 10.73
CA ARG A 2 -34.71 19.28 11.60
C ARG A 2 -34.67 17.82 11.15
N VAL A 3 -34.49 16.92 12.12
CA VAL A 3 -34.61 15.47 11.88
C VAL A 3 -36.07 15.07 12.01
N THR A 4 -36.59 14.35 11.05
CA THR A 4 -37.99 13.88 11.01
C THR A 4 -37.99 12.37 10.75
N GLU A 5 -38.77 11.64 11.52
CA GLU A 5 -39.05 10.21 11.27
C GLU A 5 -40.00 10.10 10.07
N VAL A 6 -39.62 9.36 9.06
CA VAL A 6 -40.45 9.10 7.88
C VAL A 6 -40.60 7.62 7.64
N ASP A 7 -41.67 7.21 6.95
CA ASP A 7 -41.82 5.82 6.50
C ASP A 7 -40.68 5.45 5.52
N ILE A 8 -39.99 4.33 5.76
CA ILE A 8 -38.84 3.93 5.00
C ILE A 8 -39.19 3.65 3.53
N ASP A 9 -40.41 3.21 3.25
CA ASP A 9 -40.91 2.93 1.91
C ASP A 9 -41.28 4.22 1.15
N SER A 10 -41.41 5.34 1.83
CA SER A 10 -41.58 6.65 1.21
C SER A 10 -40.28 7.22 0.66
N VAL A 11 -39.12 6.70 1.11
CA VAL A 11 -37.81 7.14 0.70
C VAL A 11 -37.36 6.35 -0.52
N ARG A 12 -36.87 7.04 -1.53
CA ARG A 12 -36.42 6.43 -2.79
C ARG A 12 -34.90 6.59 -2.96
N PRO A 13 -34.20 5.53 -3.39
CA PRO A 13 -32.80 5.65 -3.78
C PRO A 13 -32.68 6.48 -5.06
N TYR A 14 -31.58 7.18 -5.21
CA TYR A 14 -31.24 7.87 -6.46
C TYR A 14 -30.75 6.85 -7.49
N GLU A 15 -31.46 6.69 -8.60
CA GLU A 15 -31.16 5.68 -9.65
C GLU A 15 -29.78 5.89 -10.31
N GLY A 16 -29.33 7.14 -10.40
CA GLY A 16 -28.02 7.50 -10.96
C GLY A 16 -26.86 7.44 -9.94
N ASN A 17 -27.02 6.74 -8.80
CA ASN A 17 -25.92 6.64 -7.82
C ASN A 17 -24.72 5.87 -8.40
N PRO A 18 -23.54 6.51 -8.55
CA PRO A 18 -22.40 5.86 -9.16
C PRO A 18 -21.68 4.88 -8.22
N ARG A 19 -22.04 4.87 -6.91
CA ARG A 19 -21.34 4.08 -5.88
C ARG A 19 -22.02 2.73 -5.67
N ASN A 20 -21.23 1.65 -5.76
CA ASN A 20 -21.68 0.31 -5.37
C ASN A 20 -21.40 0.09 -3.88
N ASN A 21 -22.44 0.01 -3.08
CA ASN A 21 -22.36 -0.07 -1.61
C ASN A 21 -22.66 -1.48 -1.06
N SER A 22 -22.84 -2.49 -1.90
CA SER A 22 -23.36 -3.80 -1.48
C SER A 22 -22.54 -4.46 -0.37
N ALA A 23 -21.22 -4.35 -0.41
CA ALA A 23 -20.33 -4.90 0.62
C ALA A 23 -20.41 -4.15 1.97
N ALA A 24 -20.73 -2.85 1.96
CA ALA A 24 -20.80 -2.04 3.17
C ALA A 24 -22.15 -2.14 3.91
N VAL A 25 -23.18 -2.70 3.27
CA VAL A 25 -24.53 -2.75 3.86
C VAL A 25 -24.57 -3.62 5.11
N ASP A 26 -23.90 -4.79 5.08
CA ASP A 26 -23.87 -5.72 6.21
C ASP A 26 -23.10 -5.14 7.39
N VAL A 27 -21.97 -4.48 7.13
CA VAL A 27 -21.15 -3.78 8.12
C VAL A 27 -21.97 -2.66 8.81
N ILE A 28 -22.67 -1.85 8.03
CA ILE A 28 -23.52 -0.78 8.59
C ILE A 28 -24.73 -1.34 9.32
N ALA A 29 -25.32 -2.44 8.87
CA ALA A 29 -26.42 -3.09 9.57
C ALA A 29 -25.97 -3.60 10.94
N GLU A 30 -24.76 -4.18 11.06
CA GLU A 30 -24.18 -4.62 12.33
C GLU A 30 -23.93 -3.42 13.26
N SER A 31 -23.32 -2.36 12.76
CA SER A 31 -23.14 -1.11 13.52
C SER A 31 -24.46 -0.53 14.04
N ILE A 32 -25.53 -0.57 13.23
CA ILE A 32 -26.87 -0.11 13.65
C ILE A 32 -27.45 -1.02 14.74
N ARG A 33 -27.22 -2.34 14.70
CA ARG A 33 -27.63 -3.26 15.77
C ARG A 33 -26.92 -2.94 17.09
N ASN A 34 -25.61 -2.69 17.04
CA ASN A 34 -24.79 -2.49 18.22
C ASN A 34 -25.01 -1.12 18.86
N TYR A 35 -25.12 -0.06 18.04
CA TYR A 35 -25.13 1.33 18.53
C TYR A 35 -26.43 2.06 18.28
N GLY A 36 -27.39 1.48 17.57
CA GLY A 36 -28.59 2.15 17.08
C GLY A 36 -28.30 3.07 15.90
N PHE A 37 -29.35 3.57 15.28
CA PHE A 37 -29.25 4.50 14.16
C PHE A 37 -28.91 5.91 14.67
N ARG A 38 -27.68 6.39 14.44
CA ARG A 38 -27.14 7.63 15.00
C ARG A 38 -26.95 8.76 13.99
N GLN A 39 -26.91 8.45 12.69
CA GLN A 39 -26.69 9.42 11.62
C GLN A 39 -27.86 9.45 10.65
N PRO A 40 -28.74 10.48 10.72
CA PRO A 40 -29.87 10.60 9.80
C PRO A 40 -29.42 10.60 8.34
N ILE A 41 -30.27 10.07 7.45
CA ILE A 41 -30.04 10.22 6.00
C ILE A 41 -30.53 11.60 5.55
N VAL A 42 -30.01 12.10 4.43
CA VAL A 42 -30.47 13.32 3.80
C VAL A 42 -31.28 12.97 2.56
N VAL A 43 -32.46 13.51 2.46
CA VAL A 43 -33.36 13.36 1.29
C VAL A 43 -33.73 14.75 0.76
N ASP A 44 -34.02 14.84 -0.52
CA ASP A 44 -34.55 16.04 -1.13
C ASP A 44 -36.09 16.18 -0.90
N ARG A 45 -36.71 17.23 -1.44
CA ARG A 45 -38.15 17.50 -1.30
C ARG A 45 -39.03 16.38 -1.88
N ASP A 46 -38.51 15.59 -2.82
CA ASP A 46 -39.19 14.48 -3.48
C ASP A 46 -38.89 13.14 -2.80
N MET A 47 -38.30 13.17 -1.59
CA MET A 47 -37.90 12.01 -0.79
C MET A 47 -36.87 11.10 -1.50
N VAL A 48 -36.07 11.64 -2.43
CA VAL A 48 -34.95 10.94 -3.07
C VAL A 48 -33.68 11.15 -2.23
N ILE A 49 -32.95 10.07 -1.99
CA ILE A 49 -31.75 10.11 -1.13
C ILE A 49 -30.68 11.01 -1.77
N VAL A 50 -30.21 11.95 -0.97
CA VAL A 50 -29.02 12.77 -1.25
C VAL A 50 -27.79 12.10 -0.63
N CYS A 51 -27.82 11.79 0.69
CA CYS A 51 -26.74 11.14 1.41
C CYS A 51 -27.26 9.98 2.25
N GLY A 52 -26.53 8.84 2.27
CA GLY A 52 -26.84 7.73 3.18
C GLY A 52 -27.56 6.54 2.53
N HIS A 53 -27.35 6.25 1.24
CA HIS A 53 -27.92 5.10 0.53
C HIS A 53 -27.65 3.78 1.27
N THR A 54 -26.40 3.56 1.73
CA THR A 54 -26.02 2.33 2.45
C THR A 54 -26.76 2.21 3.79
N ARG A 55 -26.95 3.31 4.53
CA ARG A 55 -27.72 3.35 5.78
C ARG A 55 -29.19 3.02 5.56
N TRP A 56 -29.79 3.56 4.51
CA TRP A 56 -31.18 3.24 4.13
C TRP A 56 -31.34 1.76 3.79
N GLU A 57 -30.44 1.18 2.98
CA GLU A 57 -30.48 -0.23 2.63
C GLU A 57 -30.26 -1.13 3.86
N ALA A 58 -29.34 -0.77 4.77
CA ALA A 58 -29.13 -1.48 6.03
C ALA A 58 -30.39 -1.49 6.90
N MET A 59 -31.07 -0.33 7.03
CA MET A 59 -32.33 -0.23 7.78
C MET A 59 -33.44 -1.08 7.19
N ARG A 60 -33.53 -1.15 5.85
CA ARG A 60 -34.48 -2.06 5.17
C ARG A 60 -34.19 -3.52 5.46
N ARG A 61 -32.92 -3.95 5.41
CA ARG A 61 -32.52 -5.32 5.79
C ARG A 61 -32.84 -5.65 7.24
N LEU A 62 -32.76 -4.66 8.12
CA LEU A 62 -33.13 -4.82 9.52
C LEU A 62 -34.65 -4.84 9.76
N GLY A 63 -35.46 -4.66 8.71
CA GLY A 63 -36.94 -4.65 8.81
C GLY A 63 -37.51 -3.45 9.52
N MET A 64 -36.78 -2.34 9.56
CA MET A 64 -37.26 -1.10 10.18
C MET A 64 -38.34 -0.47 9.33
N ARG A 65 -39.38 0.10 9.99
CA ARG A 65 -40.52 0.73 9.30
C ARG A 65 -40.34 2.22 9.08
N THR A 66 -39.56 2.86 9.95
CA THR A 66 -39.29 4.29 9.86
C THR A 66 -37.79 4.54 9.84
N ILE A 67 -37.38 5.67 9.28
CA ILE A 67 -36.01 6.12 9.24
C ILE A 67 -35.90 7.61 9.54
N PRO A 68 -34.96 8.04 10.40
CA PRO A 68 -34.68 9.43 10.64
C PRO A 68 -34.06 10.11 9.43
N CYS A 69 -34.70 11.17 8.91
CA CYS A 69 -34.26 11.92 7.75
C CYS A 69 -34.09 13.40 8.05
N VAL A 70 -33.20 14.04 7.36
CA VAL A 70 -33.14 15.47 7.15
C VAL A 70 -33.67 15.75 5.75
N ILE A 71 -34.70 16.58 5.67
CA ILE A 71 -35.26 16.98 4.37
C ILE A 71 -34.55 18.26 3.95
N ALA A 72 -33.78 18.19 2.86
CA ALA A 72 -33.07 19.31 2.26
C ALA A 72 -33.99 19.97 1.20
N ASP A 73 -35.03 20.62 1.65
CA ASP A 73 -36.03 21.29 0.82
C ASP A 73 -35.56 22.66 0.30
N ASP A 74 -34.46 23.15 0.81
CA ASP A 74 -33.79 24.40 0.44
C ASP A 74 -32.80 24.23 -0.76
N LEU A 75 -32.46 23.00 -1.16
CA LEU A 75 -31.57 22.75 -2.28
C LEU A 75 -32.32 22.76 -3.61
N THR A 76 -31.66 23.33 -4.64
CA THR A 76 -32.10 23.12 -6.02
C THR A 76 -31.75 21.68 -6.50
N PRO A 77 -32.38 21.16 -7.56
CA PRO A 77 -32.04 19.84 -8.11
C PRO A 77 -30.54 19.68 -8.45
N GLU A 78 -29.92 20.75 -8.99
CA GLU A 78 -28.51 20.76 -9.35
C GLU A 78 -27.61 20.74 -8.09
N GLN A 79 -28.00 21.50 -7.05
CA GLN A 79 -27.31 21.50 -5.75
C GLN A 79 -27.43 20.13 -5.07
N ALA A 80 -28.58 19.49 -5.11
CA ALA A 80 -28.78 18.15 -4.54
C ALA A 80 -27.91 17.11 -5.29
N MET A 81 -27.77 17.23 -6.63
CA MET A 81 -26.91 16.37 -7.43
C MET A 81 -25.43 16.63 -7.11
N ALA A 82 -25.00 17.86 -7.03
CA ALA A 82 -23.64 18.23 -6.65
C ALA A 82 -23.30 17.73 -5.25
N TYR A 83 -24.22 17.91 -4.28
CA TYR A 83 -24.01 17.45 -2.90
C TYR A 83 -23.90 15.93 -2.79
N ARG A 84 -24.65 15.15 -3.59
CA ARG A 84 -24.49 13.67 -3.65
C ARG A 84 -23.07 13.27 -4.04
N LEU A 85 -22.49 13.94 -5.05
CA LEU A 85 -21.13 13.67 -5.51
C LEU A 85 -20.10 14.09 -4.46
N ASP A 86 -20.30 15.25 -3.86
CA ASP A 86 -19.35 15.83 -2.89
C ASP A 86 -19.32 15.04 -1.58
N ASP A 87 -20.47 14.59 -1.07
CA ASP A 87 -20.57 13.72 0.12
C ASP A 87 -19.83 12.38 -0.12
N ASN A 88 -20.07 11.75 -1.28
CA ASN A 88 -19.37 10.53 -1.64
C ASN A 88 -17.85 10.74 -1.77
N ARG A 89 -17.44 11.88 -2.32
CA ARG A 89 -16.03 12.20 -2.54
C ARG A 89 -15.31 12.57 -1.24
N SER A 90 -15.96 13.31 -0.35
CA SER A 90 -15.37 13.75 0.91
C SER A 90 -14.96 12.60 1.82
N ALA A 91 -15.69 11.48 1.80
CA ALA A 91 -15.34 10.27 2.55
C ALA A 91 -14.02 9.62 2.09
N GLU A 92 -13.57 9.90 0.86
CA GLU A 92 -12.32 9.35 0.30
C GLU A 92 -11.07 10.14 0.73
N PHE A 93 -11.23 11.35 1.27
CA PHE A 93 -10.11 12.19 1.71
C PHE A 93 -9.64 11.92 3.14
N SER A 94 -10.35 11.08 3.90
CA SER A 94 -9.96 10.74 5.26
C SER A 94 -9.09 9.47 5.25
N SER A 95 -8.01 9.50 6.04
CA SER A 95 -7.17 8.35 6.34
C SER A 95 -7.04 8.19 7.85
N TRP A 96 -6.78 6.97 8.29
CA TRP A 96 -6.52 6.71 9.70
C TRP A 96 -5.10 7.17 10.09
N ASP A 97 -4.98 7.87 11.19
CA ASP A 97 -3.73 7.96 11.93
C ASP A 97 -3.56 6.63 12.68
N MET A 98 -2.70 5.78 12.15
CA MET A 98 -2.58 4.40 12.62
C MET A 98 -2.13 4.33 14.09
N GLY A 99 -1.23 5.23 14.54
CA GLY A 99 -0.80 5.27 15.93
C GLY A 99 -1.94 5.58 16.89
N LYS A 100 -2.76 6.58 16.57
CA LYS A 100 -3.93 6.92 17.38
C LYS A 100 -5.01 5.84 17.31
N LEU A 101 -5.17 5.19 16.16
CA LEU A 101 -6.13 4.09 16.01
C LEU A 101 -5.76 2.92 16.91
N THR A 102 -4.49 2.51 16.91
CA THR A 102 -3.98 1.45 17.79
C THR A 102 -4.16 1.80 19.26
N GLU A 103 -3.85 3.05 19.66
CA GLU A 103 -4.06 3.52 21.03
C GLU A 103 -5.54 3.45 21.46
N GLU A 104 -6.47 3.87 20.60
CA GLU A 104 -7.90 3.83 20.91
C GLU A 104 -8.46 2.40 20.96
N LEU A 105 -7.99 1.52 20.05
CA LEU A 105 -8.34 0.09 20.09
C LEU A 105 -7.78 -0.59 21.34
N GLY A 106 -6.54 -0.28 21.75
CA GLY A 106 -5.95 -0.76 22.99
C GLY A 106 -6.78 -0.36 24.22
N LYS A 107 -7.16 0.94 24.33
CA LYS A 107 -8.03 1.43 25.40
C LYS A 107 -9.38 0.71 25.45
N LEU A 108 -9.98 0.39 24.29
CA LEU A 108 -11.22 -0.36 24.22
C LEU A 108 -11.04 -1.79 24.68
N GLY A 109 -9.93 -2.45 24.28
CA GLY A 109 -9.57 -3.80 24.74
C GLY A 109 -9.35 -3.84 26.24
N ASP A 110 -8.58 -2.92 26.80
CA ASP A 110 -8.33 -2.78 28.25
C ASP A 110 -9.62 -2.55 29.05
N ALA A 111 -10.60 -1.85 28.46
CA ALA A 111 -11.92 -1.66 29.04
C ALA A 111 -12.82 -2.91 28.94
N GLY A 112 -12.32 -4.01 28.35
CA GLY A 112 -13.07 -5.25 28.17
C GLY A 112 -14.12 -5.20 27.05
N TYR A 113 -13.99 -4.27 26.11
CA TYR A 113 -14.90 -4.18 24.98
C TYR A 113 -14.56 -5.27 23.95
N ASP A 114 -15.59 -5.91 23.40
CA ASP A 114 -15.40 -6.92 22.35
C ASP A 114 -15.04 -6.24 21.01
N LEU A 115 -13.75 -6.23 20.69
CA LEU A 115 -13.24 -5.62 19.49
C LEU A 115 -13.70 -6.32 18.21
N SER A 116 -14.10 -7.59 18.28
CA SER A 116 -14.65 -8.33 17.14
C SER A 116 -16.01 -7.77 16.69
N SER A 117 -16.67 -6.98 17.54
CA SER A 117 -17.91 -6.27 17.22
C SER A 117 -17.70 -5.00 16.39
N LEU A 118 -16.45 -4.58 16.21
CA LEU A 118 -16.08 -3.45 15.36
C LEU A 118 -16.03 -3.89 13.89
N SER A 119 -16.05 -2.91 12.99
CA SER A 119 -16.01 -3.14 11.55
C SER A 119 -14.61 -3.43 10.98
N PHE A 120 -13.71 -3.94 11.83
CA PHE A 120 -12.38 -4.40 11.44
C PHE A 120 -12.39 -5.92 11.28
N THR A 121 -11.62 -6.43 10.32
CA THR A 121 -11.42 -7.88 10.22
C THR A 121 -10.54 -8.39 11.37
N PRO A 122 -10.61 -9.68 11.70
CA PRO A 122 -9.72 -10.26 12.73
C PRO A 122 -8.24 -10.00 12.41
N GLU A 123 -7.86 -10.07 11.13
CA GLU A 123 -6.50 -9.84 10.65
C GLU A 123 -6.08 -8.39 10.83
N GLU A 124 -6.99 -7.43 10.59
CA GLU A 124 -6.73 -6.00 10.83
C GLU A 124 -6.55 -5.73 12.32
N LEU A 125 -7.38 -6.31 13.19
CA LEU A 125 -7.26 -6.14 14.64
C LEU A 125 -5.97 -6.77 15.17
N GLU A 126 -5.59 -7.95 14.70
CA GLU A 126 -4.33 -8.60 15.06
C GLU A 126 -3.13 -7.74 14.62
N SER A 127 -3.18 -7.18 13.41
CA SER A 127 -2.13 -6.29 12.89
C SER A 127 -2.02 -4.97 13.68
N LEU A 128 -3.14 -4.46 14.20
CA LEU A 128 -3.18 -3.20 14.94
C LEU A 128 -2.84 -3.36 16.42
N LEU A 129 -3.11 -4.50 17.02
CA LEU A 129 -2.98 -4.74 18.47
C LEU A 129 -1.86 -5.72 18.81
N GLY A 130 -1.29 -6.42 17.82
CA GLY A 130 -0.22 -7.40 18.03
C GLY A 130 1.14 -6.83 18.41
N ASP A 131 1.29 -5.50 18.43
CA ASP A 131 2.57 -4.82 18.67
C ASP A 131 2.67 -4.08 20.01
N ASP A 132 1.81 -4.37 21.00
CA ASP A 132 1.93 -3.72 22.30
C ASP A 132 2.36 -4.69 23.42
N ASP A 133 3.61 -5.17 23.34
CA ASP A 133 4.35 -5.69 24.49
C ASP A 133 5.73 -5.04 24.55
N GLY A 134 5.79 -3.88 25.20
CA GLY A 134 7.11 -3.29 25.46
C GLY A 134 7.15 -1.86 25.97
N ASP A 135 6.56 -1.56 27.15
CA ASP A 135 7.25 -0.73 28.15
C ASP A 135 6.55 -0.80 29.53
N LYS A 136 6.80 -1.87 30.27
CA LYS A 136 6.75 -1.83 31.73
C LYS A 136 8.02 -2.49 32.28
N LYS A 137 8.93 -1.65 32.72
CA LYS A 137 10.00 -2.05 33.63
C LYS A 137 9.37 -2.69 34.86
N SER A 138 9.64 -3.95 35.11
CA SER A 138 9.72 -4.53 36.44
C SER A 138 10.82 -5.59 36.42
N GLU A 139 11.68 -5.46 37.40
CA GLU A 139 12.83 -6.29 37.71
C GLU A 139 12.37 -7.72 38.11
N ASP A 140 13.29 -8.67 37.84
CA ASP A 140 13.40 -10.02 38.41
C ASP A 140 12.36 -11.07 38.11
N GLU A 141 12.74 -12.08 37.32
CA GLU A 141 12.95 -13.49 37.71
C GLU A 141 13.30 -14.34 36.49
N GLU A 142 14.37 -15.15 36.67
CA GLU A 142 14.83 -16.18 35.75
C GLU A 142 13.79 -17.33 35.68
N ASP A 143 13.44 -17.79 34.49
CA ASP A 143 13.06 -19.19 34.28
C ASP A 143 13.32 -19.64 32.84
N ASP A 144 13.92 -20.81 32.76
CA ASP A 144 14.35 -21.51 31.57
C ASP A 144 13.17 -22.06 30.75
N GLY A 145 13.21 -21.92 29.42
CA GLY A 145 12.25 -22.60 28.54
C GLY A 145 12.62 -22.52 27.06
N ASP A 146 13.25 -23.57 26.55
CA ASP A 146 13.64 -23.81 25.16
C ASP A 146 12.50 -23.61 24.15
N GLY A 147 12.73 -22.75 23.17
CA GLY A 147 11.94 -22.61 21.95
C GLY A 147 12.83 -22.05 20.84
N GLU A 148 13.40 -22.95 20.04
CA GLU A 148 14.27 -22.61 18.92
C GLU A 148 13.47 -21.86 17.83
N ASP A 149 13.62 -20.53 17.73
CA ASP A 149 13.40 -19.76 16.54
C ASP A 149 14.78 -19.23 16.08
N ASP A 150 15.22 -19.71 14.92
CA ASP A 150 16.51 -19.37 14.33
C ASP A 150 16.58 -17.87 13.96
N ALA A 151 16.89 -17.03 14.94
CA ALA A 151 17.36 -15.68 14.74
C ALA A 151 18.88 -15.69 14.66
N VAL A 152 19.44 -15.63 13.45
CA VAL A 152 20.86 -15.40 13.27
C VAL A 152 21.16 -13.96 13.68
N CYS A 153 21.59 -13.78 14.93
CA CYS A 153 22.09 -12.53 15.44
C CYS A 153 23.54 -12.36 14.95
N GLY A 154 23.73 -11.52 13.92
CA GLY A 154 25.04 -11.05 13.48
C GLY A 154 25.39 -9.74 14.17
N ASP A 155 26.60 -9.67 14.65
CA ASP A 155 27.23 -8.55 15.37
C ASP A 155 27.09 -7.23 14.60
N ALA A 156 26.69 -6.15 15.29
CA ALA A 156 26.53 -4.77 14.83
C ALA A 156 25.13 -4.33 14.33
N GLY A 157 24.08 -4.44 15.14
CA GLY A 157 22.88 -3.57 14.99
C GLY A 157 22.09 -3.69 13.68
N ILE A 158 22.32 -4.71 12.85
CA ILE A 158 21.62 -4.96 11.60
C ILE A 158 20.55 -6.01 11.87
N ASP A 159 19.28 -5.65 11.77
CA ASP A 159 18.20 -6.63 11.82
C ASP A 159 17.94 -7.18 10.42
N VAL A 160 17.94 -8.50 10.27
CA VAL A 160 17.68 -9.21 9.02
C VAL A 160 16.53 -10.18 9.27
N ARG A 161 15.49 -10.07 8.44
CA ARG A 161 14.32 -10.95 8.51
C ARG A 161 14.14 -11.70 7.20
N GLU A 162 13.90 -12.99 7.28
CA GLU A 162 13.67 -13.86 6.12
C GLU A 162 12.20 -14.27 6.03
N PHE A 163 11.62 -14.07 4.85
CA PHE A 163 10.26 -14.47 4.48
C PHE A 163 10.33 -15.35 3.24
N GLY A 164 10.50 -16.66 3.42
CA GLY A 164 10.63 -17.60 2.31
C GLY A 164 11.81 -17.24 1.38
N CYS A 165 11.52 -16.71 0.19
CA CYS A 165 12.56 -16.29 -0.77
C CYS A 165 12.97 -14.81 -0.64
N VAL A 166 12.41 -14.06 0.31
CA VAL A 166 12.68 -12.65 0.50
C VAL A 166 13.44 -12.40 1.78
N THR A 167 14.53 -11.64 1.69
CA THR A 167 15.32 -11.15 2.82
C THR A 167 15.10 -9.64 2.94
N LEU A 168 14.59 -9.20 4.08
CA LEU A 168 14.53 -7.78 4.46
C LEU A 168 15.72 -7.43 5.34
N VAL A 169 16.34 -6.30 5.08
CA VAL A 169 17.52 -5.81 5.79
C VAL A 169 17.25 -4.40 6.29
N ILE A 170 17.28 -4.20 7.60
CA ILE A 170 17.23 -2.87 8.19
C ILE A 170 18.65 -2.29 8.23
N ALA A 171 19.06 -1.74 7.13
CA ALA A 171 20.33 -1.03 6.98
C ALA A 171 20.30 -0.18 5.71
N SER A 172 21.14 0.84 5.69
CA SER A 172 21.31 1.64 4.49
C SER A 172 22.01 0.84 3.38
N SER A 173 21.42 0.85 2.19
CA SER A 173 22.06 0.31 0.98
C SER A 173 23.29 1.13 0.51
N GLU A 174 23.65 2.19 1.25
CA GLU A 174 24.91 2.94 1.08
C GLU A 174 26.11 2.21 1.70
N ASP A 175 25.87 1.29 2.64
CA ASP A 175 26.94 0.49 3.24
C ASP A 175 27.28 -0.72 2.36
N GLY A 176 28.42 -0.62 1.68
CA GLY A 176 28.89 -1.68 0.76
C GLY A 176 29.12 -3.03 1.43
N SER A 177 29.53 -3.06 2.72
CA SER A 177 29.76 -4.32 3.44
C SER A 177 28.44 -5.04 3.75
N VAL A 178 27.42 -4.29 4.10
CA VAL A 178 26.06 -4.80 4.33
C VAL A 178 25.46 -5.31 3.02
N VAL A 179 25.59 -4.54 1.94
CA VAL A 179 25.10 -4.93 0.61
C VAL A 179 25.78 -6.22 0.15
N GLU A 180 27.12 -6.32 0.26
CA GLU A 180 27.88 -7.50 -0.15
C GLU A 180 27.49 -8.74 0.65
N SER A 181 27.41 -8.63 1.97
CA SER A 181 27.00 -9.74 2.84
C SER A 181 25.55 -10.18 2.58
N SER A 182 24.63 -9.25 2.44
CA SER A 182 23.22 -9.54 2.20
C SER A 182 22.95 -10.18 0.84
N LEU A 183 23.72 -9.84 -0.19
CA LEU A 183 23.70 -10.48 -1.50
C LEU A 183 24.54 -11.76 -1.58
N GLY A 184 25.24 -12.12 -0.47
CA GLY A 184 26.14 -13.27 -0.42
C GLY A 184 27.31 -13.18 -1.40
N GLY A 185 27.82 -11.98 -1.64
CA GLY A 185 28.89 -11.69 -2.58
C GLY A 185 28.54 -11.90 -4.06
N LYS A 186 27.25 -12.08 -4.39
CA LYS A 186 26.79 -12.33 -5.75
C LYS A 186 26.31 -11.05 -6.42
N SER A 187 26.51 -10.97 -7.74
CA SER A 187 25.88 -9.94 -8.57
C SER A 187 24.38 -10.11 -8.58
N PRO A 188 23.57 -9.04 -8.41
CA PRO A 188 22.14 -9.12 -8.60
C PRO A 188 21.78 -9.45 -10.05
N SER A 189 20.73 -10.23 -10.24
CA SER A 189 20.22 -10.56 -11.58
C SER A 189 19.33 -9.43 -12.14
N ALA A 190 18.74 -8.64 -11.27
CA ALA A 190 18.02 -7.40 -11.58
C ALA A 190 18.04 -6.45 -10.38
N VAL A 191 18.00 -5.17 -10.65
CA VAL A 191 17.80 -4.11 -9.63
C VAL A 191 16.46 -3.46 -9.89
N VAL A 192 15.56 -3.51 -8.89
CA VAL A 192 14.19 -2.99 -9.01
C VAL A 192 13.89 -2.11 -7.80
N TYR A 193 13.46 -0.88 -8.03
CA TYR A 193 13.12 0.05 -6.95
C TYR A 193 11.94 0.93 -7.31
N SER A 194 11.20 1.36 -6.29
CA SER A 194 10.03 2.21 -6.44
C SER A 194 10.30 3.60 -5.89
N LEU A 195 9.94 4.62 -6.66
CA LEU A 195 10.04 6.03 -6.30
C LEU A 195 8.68 6.64 -5.93
N LEU A 196 7.60 5.85 -5.97
CA LEU A 196 6.23 6.34 -5.84
C LEU A 196 5.94 7.02 -4.50
N MET A 197 6.58 6.58 -3.42
CA MET A 197 6.44 7.19 -2.10
C MET A 197 7.44 8.33 -1.85
N LEU A 198 8.55 8.34 -2.58
CA LEU A 198 9.62 9.31 -2.39
C LEU A 198 9.29 10.67 -2.99
N SER A 199 8.41 10.72 -4.00
CA SER A 199 7.94 11.97 -4.60
C SER A 199 7.17 12.87 -3.63
N GLU A 200 6.61 12.32 -2.56
CA GLU A 200 5.96 13.08 -1.49
C GLU A 200 6.97 13.63 -0.47
N THR A 201 8.09 12.96 -0.31
CA THR A 201 9.16 13.33 0.65
C THR A 201 10.12 14.36 0.07
N PHE A 202 10.51 14.19 -1.20
CA PHE A 202 11.47 15.06 -1.89
C PHE A 202 10.75 16.03 -2.83
N ARG A 203 10.79 17.33 -2.50
CA ARG A 203 10.19 18.38 -3.34
C ARG A 203 11.13 18.85 -4.46
N ASP A 204 12.44 18.68 -4.27
CA ASP A 204 13.46 19.04 -5.26
C ASP A 204 13.92 17.79 -6.02
N ARG A 205 13.88 17.89 -7.35
CA ARG A 205 14.33 16.82 -8.26
C ARG A 205 15.79 16.44 -8.02
N LEU A 206 16.70 17.41 -7.85
CA LEU A 206 18.13 17.16 -7.69
C LEU A 206 18.42 16.48 -6.34
N GLU A 207 17.66 16.81 -5.32
CA GLU A 207 17.73 16.15 -4.02
C GLU A 207 17.29 14.67 -4.14
N LEU A 208 16.19 14.41 -4.86
CA LEU A 208 15.73 13.05 -5.14
C LEU A 208 16.74 12.27 -5.99
N GLU A 209 17.31 12.87 -7.06
CA GLU A 209 18.37 12.25 -7.87
C GLU A 209 19.58 11.86 -6.99
N SER A 210 20.03 12.77 -6.15
CA SER A 210 21.16 12.53 -5.25
C SER A 210 20.86 11.40 -4.25
N HIS A 211 19.63 11.33 -3.75
CA HIS A 211 19.19 10.26 -2.86
C HIS A 211 19.21 8.91 -3.58
N ILE A 212 18.65 8.83 -4.79
CA ILE A 212 18.65 7.61 -5.61
C ILE A 212 20.08 7.14 -5.88
N VAL A 213 20.98 8.04 -6.27
CA VAL A 213 22.37 7.69 -6.55
C VAL A 213 23.03 7.06 -5.34
N ARG A 214 22.94 7.69 -4.17
CA ARG A 214 23.53 7.14 -2.93
C ARG A 214 23.02 5.74 -2.61
N LYS A 215 21.71 5.50 -2.75
CA LYS A 215 21.07 4.24 -2.41
C LYS A 215 21.34 3.11 -3.42
N VAL A 216 21.50 3.44 -4.68
CA VAL A 216 21.63 2.45 -5.75
C VAL A 216 23.09 2.14 -6.11
N GLU A 217 24.00 3.10 -5.91
CA GLU A 217 25.40 3.02 -6.37
C GLU A 217 26.12 1.74 -5.93
N ARG A 218 26.04 1.37 -4.65
CA ARG A 218 26.75 0.19 -4.12
C ARG A 218 26.24 -1.12 -4.73
N ILE A 219 24.94 -1.24 -4.91
CA ILE A 219 24.33 -2.39 -5.58
C ILE A 219 24.72 -2.41 -7.06
N ALA A 220 24.76 -1.23 -7.69
CA ALA A 220 25.18 -1.10 -9.08
C ALA A 220 26.65 -1.44 -9.28
N ASP A 221 27.54 -1.18 -8.32
CA ASP A 221 28.96 -1.59 -8.38
C ASP A 221 29.11 -3.12 -8.39
N MET A 222 28.24 -3.84 -7.69
CA MET A 222 28.21 -5.31 -7.70
C MET A 222 27.52 -5.90 -8.93
N ALA A 223 26.74 -5.10 -9.66
CA ALA A 223 26.00 -5.55 -10.82
C ALA A 223 26.93 -5.85 -12.01
N ALA A 224 26.76 -7.02 -12.61
CA ALA A 224 27.48 -7.41 -13.82
C ALA A 224 27.07 -6.56 -15.02
N PRO A 225 27.93 -6.39 -16.04
CA PRO A 225 27.55 -5.76 -17.29
C PRO A 225 26.30 -6.43 -17.89
N GLY A 226 25.33 -5.62 -18.32
CA GLY A 226 24.04 -6.10 -18.83
C GLY A 226 22.96 -6.35 -17.76
N THR A 227 23.28 -6.26 -16.47
CA THR A 227 22.24 -6.34 -15.41
C THR A 227 21.17 -5.29 -15.64
N PRO A 228 19.88 -5.67 -15.69
CA PRO A 228 18.79 -4.75 -15.87
C PRO A 228 18.45 -3.97 -14.59
N PHE A 229 18.11 -2.70 -14.78
CA PHE A 229 17.64 -1.77 -13.75
C PHE A 229 16.25 -1.29 -14.10
N TYR A 230 15.33 -1.30 -13.13
CA TYR A 230 13.97 -0.88 -13.27
C TYR A 230 13.60 0.10 -12.16
N ALA A 231 13.28 1.34 -12.53
CA ALA A 231 12.75 2.35 -11.62
C ALA A 231 11.26 2.53 -11.88
N ILE A 232 10.45 2.27 -10.85
CA ILE A 232 9.01 2.49 -10.89
C ILE A 232 8.76 3.91 -10.42
N ALA A 233 8.22 4.75 -11.30
CA ALA A 233 8.12 6.18 -11.12
C ALA A 233 6.72 6.70 -11.49
N ASP A 234 6.39 7.87 -10.99
CA ASP A 234 5.25 8.67 -11.44
C ASP A 234 5.73 9.95 -12.14
N GLY A 235 4.80 10.75 -12.65
CA GLY A 235 5.12 11.95 -13.41
C GLY A 235 6.09 12.92 -12.72
N SER A 236 6.12 12.96 -11.39
CA SER A 236 7.02 13.83 -10.61
C SER A 236 8.43 13.25 -10.44
N SER A 237 8.56 11.92 -10.43
CA SER A 237 9.81 11.20 -10.17
C SER A 237 10.50 10.63 -11.40
N ILE A 238 9.84 10.61 -12.58
CA ILE A 238 10.42 10.11 -13.84
C ILE A 238 11.75 10.81 -14.18
N ALA A 239 11.77 12.13 -14.09
CA ALA A 239 12.96 12.90 -14.44
C ALA A 239 14.14 12.58 -13.51
N ALA A 240 13.89 12.33 -12.22
CA ALA A 240 14.92 11.91 -11.26
C ALA A 240 15.39 10.48 -11.53
N ALA A 241 14.49 9.56 -11.91
CA ALA A 241 14.85 8.21 -12.31
C ALA A 241 15.78 8.21 -13.52
N VAL A 242 15.43 8.96 -14.57
CA VAL A 242 16.24 9.08 -15.79
C VAL A 242 17.58 9.75 -15.49
N GLY A 243 17.59 10.83 -14.70
CA GLY A 243 18.79 11.60 -14.38
C GLY A 243 19.80 10.84 -13.51
N SER A 244 19.34 9.99 -12.60
CA SER A 244 20.19 9.23 -11.67
C SER A 244 20.90 8.02 -12.32
N MET A 245 20.27 7.33 -13.25
CA MET A 245 20.81 6.06 -13.82
C MET A 245 22.19 6.17 -14.43
N PRO A 246 22.56 7.21 -15.21
CA PRO A 246 23.89 7.36 -15.76
C PRO A 246 24.99 7.46 -14.70
N ALA A 247 24.70 8.00 -13.51
CA ALA A 247 25.66 8.20 -12.44
C ALA A 247 26.21 6.87 -11.88
N PHE A 248 25.37 5.83 -11.84
CA PHE A 248 25.81 4.49 -11.43
C PHE A 248 26.04 3.53 -12.62
N GLY A 249 26.29 4.10 -13.80
CA GLY A 249 26.77 3.36 -14.98
C GLY A 249 25.69 2.55 -15.70
N VAL A 250 24.44 3.03 -15.68
CA VAL A 250 23.30 2.42 -16.38
C VAL A 250 22.91 3.29 -17.56
N ASP A 251 22.77 2.68 -18.74
CA ASP A 251 22.23 3.35 -19.91
C ASP A 251 20.70 3.19 -19.91
N VAL A 252 20.00 4.31 -19.90
CA VAL A 252 18.53 4.33 -20.00
C VAL A 252 18.11 3.92 -21.40
N MET A 253 17.26 2.92 -21.50
CA MET A 253 16.81 2.36 -22.79
C MET A 253 15.39 2.79 -23.15
N GLY A 254 14.54 3.05 -22.16
CA GLY A 254 13.18 3.47 -22.43
C GLY A 254 12.30 3.56 -21.20
N GLU A 255 11.03 3.78 -21.51
CA GLU A 255 9.94 3.88 -20.54
C GLU A 255 8.81 2.96 -20.98
N VAL A 256 8.16 2.31 -20.03
CA VAL A 256 6.91 1.60 -20.21
C VAL A 256 5.86 2.22 -19.30
N ALA A 257 4.80 2.78 -19.89
CA ALA A 257 3.68 3.30 -19.14
C ALA A 257 2.65 2.19 -18.87
N LEU A 258 2.32 1.97 -17.61
CA LEU A 258 1.35 0.98 -17.16
C LEU A 258 0.10 1.70 -16.67
N PRO A 259 -1.03 1.57 -17.35
CA PRO A 259 -2.27 2.16 -16.88
C PRO A 259 -2.69 1.53 -15.56
N LEU A 260 -3.12 2.36 -14.61
CA LEU A 260 -3.71 1.92 -13.35
C LEU A 260 -5.15 1.48 -13.58
N ALA A 261 -5.62 0.53 -12.78
CA ALA A 261 -7.02 0.09 -12.81
C ALA A 261 -7.99 1.20 -12.40
N ARG A 262 -7.51 2.18 -11.64
CA ARG A 262 -8.21 3.42 -11.26
C ARG A 262 -7.23 4.57 -11.16
N GLU A 263 -7.73 5.77 -11.39
CA GLU A 263 -6.96 6.98 -11.18
C GLU A 263 -6.68 7.20 -9.69
N VAL A 264 -5.46 7.63 -9.38
CA VAL A 264 -5.01 7.93 -8.01
C VAL A 264 -4.66 9.41 -7.93
N ARG A 265 -5.34 10.14 -7.05
CA ARG A 265 -5.04 11.54 -6.80
C ARG A 265 -3.84 11.66 -5.88
N LEU A 266 -2.84 12.37 -6.34
CA LEU A 266 -1.68 12.73 -5.53
C LEU A 266 -1.90 14.13 -4.95
N GLY A 267 -1.65 14.29 -3.65
CA GLY A 267 -1.74 15.60 -3.00
C GLY A 267 -0.88 16.63 -3.70
N GLY A 268 -1.47 17.80 -4.08
CA GLY A 268 -0.76 18.88 -4.76
C GLY A 268 -0.55 18.71 -6.27
N SER A 269 -0.98 17.61 -6.87
CA SER A 269 -0.95 17.43 -8.32
C SER A 269 -2.15 18.11 -9.00
N LEU A 270 -1.93 18.70 -10.19
CA LEU A 270 -2.99 19.24 -11.05
C LEU A 270 -3.78 18.13 -11.77
N TYR A 271 -3.20 16.94 -11.92
CA TYR A 271 -3.75 15.81 -12.65
C TYR A 271 -3.74 14.56 -11.78
N ASP A 272 -4.79 13.77 -11.90
CA ASP A 272 -4.85 12.46 -11.27
C ASP A 272 -3.90 11.49 -11.98
N ARG A 273 -3.25 10.62 -11.20
CA ARG A 273 -2.35 9.62 -11.76
C ARG A 273 -3.16 8.48 -12.36
N SER A 274 -3.11 8.34 -13.67
CA SER A 274 -3.78 7.29 -14.44
C SER A 274 -2.85 6.13 -14.83
N HIS A 275 -1.54 6.31 -14.63
CA HIS A 275 -0.53 5.31 -14.98
C HIS A 275 0.69 5.42 -14.07
N VAL A 276 1.49 4.37 -14.07
CA VAL A 276 2.82 4.32 -13.48
C VAL A 276 3.81 4.09 -14.61
N SER A 277 4.94 4.77 -14.54
CA SER A 277 6.03 4.60 -15.51
C SER A 277 7.09 3.65 -14.94
N VAL A 278 7.53 2.71 -15.75
CA VAL A 278 8.71 1.90 -15.47
C VAL A 278 9.82 2.36 -16.39
N ILE A 279 10.78 3.07 -15.83
CA ILE A 279 12.00 3.46 -16.51
C ILE A 279 12.97 2.29 -16.43
N TYR A 280 13.50 1.87 -17.56
CA TYR A 280 14.42 0.73 -17.60
C TYR A 280 15.70 1.03 -18.36
N GLY A 281 16.73 0.34 -17.94
CA GLY A 281 18.05 0.41 -18.53
C GLY A 281 18.89 -0.78 -18.09
N TRP A 282 20.13 -0.85 -18.54
CA TRP A 282 21.07 -1.89 -18.12
C TRP A 282 22.47 -1.37 -17.89
N LYS A 283 23.20 -2.10 -17.04
CA LYS A 283 24.59 -1.79 -16.70
C LYS A 283 25.44 -1.80 -17.96
N ARG A 284 26.23 -0.75 -18.15
CA ARG A 284 27.14 -0.60 -19.29
C ARG A 284 28.11 -1.78 -19.45
N GLY A 285 28.49 -2.05 -20.68
CA GLY A 285 29.46 -3.08 -21.03
C GLY A 285 28.86 -4.46 -21.31
N GLY A 286 27.54 -4.61 -21.29
CA GLY A 286 26.84 -5.84 -21.63
C GLY A 286 25.45 -5.61 -22.17
N THR A 287 24.83 -6.67 -22.65
CA THR A 287 23.42 -6.71 -23.03
C THR A 287 22.66 -7.61 -22.06
N PRO A 288 21.43 -7.26 -21.67
CA PRO A 288 20.66 -8.10 -20.78
C PRO A 288 20.34 -9.44 -21.44
N GLN A 289 20.38 -10.50 -20.65
CA GLN A 289 19.86 -11.78 -21.09
C GLN A 289 18.35 -11.80 -20.89
N PHE A 290 17.62 -12.16 -21.95
CA PHE A 290 16.19 -12.37 -21.92
C PHE A 290 15.88 -13.85 -22.08
N ASP A 291 15.15 -14.41 -21.13
CA ASP A 291 14.52 -15.71 -21.32
C ASP A 291 13.13 -15.49 -21.91
N GLY A 292 13.02 -15.61 -23.24
CA GLY A 292 11.76 -15.58 -23.96
C GLY A 292 11.68 -14.64 -25.16
N GLU A 293 10.59 -14.75 -25.92
CA GLU A 293 10.27 -13.86 -27.03
C GLU A 293 9.93 -12.45 -26.54
N GLY A 294 10.33 -11.42 -27.28
CA GLY A 294 10.13 -10.03 -26.93
C GLY A 294 8.66 -9.72 -26.65
N ALA A 295 8.35 -9.20 -25.47
CA ALA A 295 6.98 -8.75 -25.18
C ALA A 295 6.77 -7.37 -25.79
N SER A 296 5.80 -7.28 -26.66
CA SER A 296 5.42 -6.02 -27.30
C SER A 296 4.56 -5.13 -26.43
N SER A 297 4.01 -5.63 -25.34
CA SER A 297 3.18 -4.84 -24.41
C SER A 297 3.15 -5.48 -23.02
N MET A 298 3.16 -4.65 -21.97
CA MET A 298 2.79 -5.08 -20.63
C MET A 298 1.27 -5.23 -20.52
N PRO A 299 0.78 -6.24 -19.80
CA PRO A 299 -0.65 -6.38 -19.56
C PRO A 299 -1.17 -5.18 -18.75
N MET A 300 -2.43 -4.83 -18.97
CA MET A 300 -3.10 -3.84 -18.13
C MET A 300 -3.16 -4.33 -16.69
N CYS A 301 -2.99 -3.43 -15.72
CA CYS A 301 -3.14 -3.75 -14.32
C CYS A 301 -4.55 -4.24 -14.02
N SER A 302 -4.66 -5.48 -13.54
CA SER A 302 -5.94 -6.12 -13.21
C SER A 302 -6.25 -6.14 -11.71
N HIS A 303 -5.33 -5.62 -10.88
CA HIS A 303 -5.39 -5.70 -9.42
C HIS A 303 -5.67 -4.34 -8.80
N PRO A 304 -6.94 -3.99 -8.53
CA PRO A 304 -7.32 -2.67 -8.00
C PRO A 304 -6.84 -2.42 -6.55
N GLU A 305 -6.50 -3.46 -5.81
CA GLU A 305 -5.93 -3.38 -4.47
C GLU A 305 -4.51 -2.81 -4.42
N TRP A 306 -3.79 -2.84 -5.54
CA TRP A 306 -2.44 -2.31 -5.64
C TRP A 306 -2.48 -0.86 -6.15
N SER A 307 -2.66 0.08 -5.25
CA SER A 307 -2.78 1.50 -5.59
C SER A 307 -1.44 2.18 -5.90
N HIS A 308 -0.33 1.61 -5.45
CA HIS A 308 0.99 2.23 -5.54
C HIS A 308 1.85 1.61 -6.64
N CYS A 309 2.03 0.28 -6.64
CA CYS A 309 2.81 -0.42 -7.64
C CYS A 309 2.04 -1.63 -8.15
N PRO A 310 1.58 -1.63 -9.41
CA PRO A 310 0.94 -2.79 -9.98
C PRO A 310 1.89 -4.01 -10.00
N PRO A 311 1.43 -5.20 -9.57
CA PRO A 311 2.26 -6.41 -9.55
C PRO A 311 2.87 -6.73 -10.91
N GLU A 312 2.14 -6.44 -11.98
CA GLU A 312 2.56 -6.68 -13.36
C GLU A 312 3.85 -5.94 -13.72
N CYS A 313 4.12 -4.77 -13.10
CA CYS A 313 5.37 -4.02 -13.28
C CYS A 313 6.59 -4.87 -12.96
N ILE A 314 6.50 -5.64 -11.88
CA ILE A 314 7.62 -6.39 -11.32
C ILE A 314 7.62 -7.82 -11.81
N THR A 315 6.47 -8.50 -11.82
CA THR A 315 6.37 -9.91 -12.26
C THR A 315 6.85 -10.08 -13.68
N HIS A 316 6.47 -9.16 -14.57
CA HIS A 316 6.86 -9.24 -15.97
C HIS A 316 8.36 -8.99 -16.18
N THR A 317 8.96 -8.05 -15.44
CA THR A 317 10.38 -7.72 -15.51
C THR A 317 11.23 -8.79 -14.86
N VAL A 318 10.85 -9.23 -13.66
CA VAL A 318 11.61 -10.20 -12.85
C VAL A 318 11.63 -11.58 -13.50
N SER A 319 10.49 -12.08 -13.97
CA SER A 319 10.39 -13.42 -14.55
C SER A 319 11.18 -13.60 -15.85
N ARG A 320 11.55 -12.50 -16.52
CA ARG A 320 12.29 -12.54 -17.78
C ARG A 320 13.80 -12.47 -17.63
N HIS A 321 14.26 -11.84 -16.55
CA HIS A 321 15.70 -11.60 -16.36
C HIS A 321 16.29 -12.40 -15.21
N CYS A 322 15.45 -12.81 -14.26
CA CYS A 322 15.87 -13.59 -13.11
C CYS A 322 15.48 -15.05 -13.33
N GLY A 323 16.43 -15.89 -13.68
CA GLY A 323 16.23 -17.34 -13.57
C GLY A 323 15.89 -17.72 -12.13
N ARG A 324 15.48 -18.97 -11.89
CA ARG A 324 15.03 -19.45 -10.55
C ARG A 324 15.99 -19.16 -9.40
N ASP A 325 17.29 -19.13 -9.68
CA ASP A 325 18.35 -18.87 -8.69
C ASP A 325 18.79 -17.40 -8.67
N GLY A 326 18.23 -16.56 -9.53
CA GLY A 326 18.56 -15.14 -9.62
C GLY A 326 18.07 -14.36 -8.41
N VAL A 327 18.75 -13.27 -8.07
CA VAL A 327 18.42 -12.39 -6.93
C VAL A 327 18.04 -11.02 -7.45
N VAL A 328 16.87 -10.55 -7.04
CA VAL A 328 16.44 -9.16 -7.21
C VAL A 328 16.99 -8.35 -6.05
N ALA A 329 17.68 -7.26 -6.33
CA ALA A 329 18.07 -6.29 -5.31
C ALA A 329 17.12 -5.09 -5.33
N ASN A 330 16.56 -4.74 -4.16
CA ASN A 330 15.74 -3.55 -3.96
C ASN A 330 16.43 -2.59 -2.99
N PRO A 331 17.15 -1.57 -3.50
CA PRO A 331 17.89 -0.62 -2.68
C PRO A 331 17.02 0.37 -1.90
N LEU A 332 15.78 0.54 -2.30
CA LEU A 332 14.82 1.48 -1.73
C LEU A 332 13.58 0.71 -1.27
N GLY A 333 13.66 0.03 -0.13
CA GLY A 333 12.63 -0.87 0.38
C GLY A 333 11.19 -0.30 0.33
N GLY A 334 11.04 0.94 0.73
CA GLY A 334 9.79 1.72 0.62
C GLY A 334 8.60 0.99 1.25
N SER A 335 7.47 0.95 0.54
CA SER A 335 6.23 0.25 0.95
C SER A 335 6.34 -1.29 0.95
N GLY A 336 7.49 -1.86 0.54
CA GLY A 336 7.68 -3.30 0.43
C GLY A 336 6.99 -3.96 -0.78
N ASP A 337 6.49 -3.19 -1.73
CA ASP A 337 5.80 -3.74 -2.91
C ASP A 337 6.68 -4.68 -3.72
N VAL A 338 7.96 -4.30 -3.95
CA VAL A 338 8.92 -5.15 -4.65
C VAL A 338 9.12 -6.48 -3.93
N ALA A 339 9.32 -6.43 -2.61
CA ALA A 339 9.50 -7.59 -1.76
C ALA A 339 8.26 -8.51 -1.77
N ALA A 340 7.07 -7.94 -1.57
CA ALA A 340 5.80 -8.67 -1.55
C ALA A 340 5.52 -9.38 -2.90
N ILE A 341 5.82 -8.73 -4.03
CA ILE A 341 5.62 -9.33 -5.34
C ILE A 341 6.65 -10.45 -5.57
N CYS A 342 7.92 -10.24 -5.19
CA CYS A 342 8.94 -11.28 -5.28
C CYS A 342 8.56 -12.52 -4.45
N LEU A 343 8.05 -12.33 -3.23
CA LEU A 343 7.54 -13.42 -2.39
C LEU A 343 6.41 -14.19 -3.10
N ARG A 344 5.44 -13.48 -3.66
CA ARG A 344 4.28 -14.07 -4.35
C ARG A 344 4.66 -14.91 -5.58
N VAL A 345 5.69 -14.49 -6.32
CA VAL A 345 6.15 -15.22 -7.53
C VAL A 345 7.28 -16.22 -7.23
N GLY A 346 7.70 -16.35 -5.97
CA GLY A 346 8.77 -17.25 -5.57
C GLY A 346 10.17 -16.81 -6.02
N GLN A 347 10.39 -15.51 -6.25
CA GLN A 347 11.66 -14.97 -6.69
C GLN A 347 12.50 -14.47 -5.52
N ARG A 348 13.77 -14.86 -5.46
CA ARG A 348 14.68 -14.36 -4.43
C ARG A 348 14.82 -12.85 -4.51
N CYS A 349 14.67 -12.18 -3.36
CA CYS A 349 14.78 -10.72 -3.26
C CYS A 349 15.55 -10.35 -1.98
N VAL A 350 16.39 -9.33 -2.08
CA VAL A 350 16.99 -8.64 -0.93
C VAL A 350 16.53 -7.19 -0.97
N SER A 351 15.85 -6.75 0.07
CA SER A 351 15.26 -5.41 0.18
C SER A 351 15.84 -4.67 1.37
N PHE A 352 16.35 -3.46 1.15
CA PHE A 352 17.00 -2.61 2.14
C PHE A 352 16.03 -1.54 2.63
N HIS A 353 15.99 -1.34 3.95
CA HIS A 353 15.12 -0.37 4.61
C HIS A 353 15.95 0.50 5.56
N ASP A 354 15.77 1.82 5.49
CA ASP A 354 16.55 2.78 6.28
C ASP A 354 15.94 3.06 7.65
N ASP A 355 14.64 2.83 7.82
CA ASP A 355 13.94 3.11 9.06
C ASP A 355 13.19 1.87 9.59
N SER A 356 13.11 1.82 10.94
CA SER A 356 12.52 0.69 11.65
C SER A 356 11.00 0.58 11.48
N ASP A 357 10.31 1.68 11.21
CA ASP A 357 8.85 1.68 11.13
C ASP A 357 8.40 1.14 9.79
N SER A 358 9.00 1.61 8.67
CA SER A 358 8.74 1.01 7.35
C SER A 358 9.17 -0.45 7.31
N PHE A 359 10.30 -0.81 7.92
CA PHE A 359 10.76 -2.19 8.02
C PHE A 359 9.73 -3.10 8.72
N ARG A 360 9.24 -2.68 9.91
CA ARG A 360 8.22 -3.42 10.65
C ARG A 360 6.91 -3.57 9.88
N ALA A 361 6.44 -2.49 9.27
CA ALA A 361 5.22 -2.52 8.44
C ALA A 361 5.34 -3.52 7.28
N VAL A 362 6.51 -3.56 6.62
CA VAL A 362 6.77 -4.52 5.55
C VAL A 362 6.88 -5.95 6.08
N CYS A 363 7.51 -6.18 7.24
CA CYS A 363 7.54 -7.49 7.89
C CYS A 363 6.12 -8.03 8.16
N GLY A 364 5.25 -7.21 8.76
CA GLY A 364 3.85 -7.57 9.00
C GLY A 364 3.10 -7.94 7.71
N ARG A 365 3.28 -7.12 6.67
CA ARG A 365 2.68 -7.38 5.34
C ARG A 365 3.15 -8.69 4.70
N LEU A 366 4.45 -9.01 4.79
CA LEU A 366 5.00 -10.25 4.22
C LEU A 366 4.58 -11.48 5.02
N ALA A 367 4.52 -11.38 6.34
CA ALA A 367 4.05 -12.45 7.21
C ALA A 367 2.57 -12.82 6.91
N ALA A 368 1.73 -11.84 6.65
CA ALA A 368 0.34 -12.05 6.25
C ALA A 368 0.22 -12.75 4.88
N ASN A 369 1.07 -12.41 3.93
CA ASN A 369 1.06 -12.99 2.58
C ASN A 369 1.73 -14.38 2.47
N GLY A 370 2.55 -14.78 3.43
CA GLY A 370 3.25 -16.07 3.44
C GLY A 370 2.42 -17.27 3.97
N LYS A 371 1.20 -17.03 4.42
CA LYS A 371 0.30 -18.07 4.94
C LYS A 371 -0.76 -18.55 3.94
N GLY A 372 -0.66 -18.20 2.66
CA GLY A 372 -1.58 -18.60 1.59
C GLY A 372 -1.08 -19.75 0.74
#